data_4ccad857c5f31b5f9caceafa7b0cce85
#
_entry.id   4ccad857c5f31b5f9caceafa7b0cce85
#
_cell.length_a   1.000
_cell.length_b   1.000
_cell.length_c   1.000
_cell.angle_alpha   90.00
_cell.angle_beta   90.00
_cell.angle_gamma   90.00
#
_symmetry.space_group_name_H-M   'P 1'
#
loop_
_entity.id
_entity.type
_entity.pdbx_description
1 polymer ?
#
loop_
_entity_poly.entity_id
_entity_poly.type
_entity_poly.pdbx_seq_one_letter_code
_entity_poly.pdbx_strand_id
1 'polypeptide(L)'
;MKNLIATASLIALFGSAPPALANEGGSCHFHGSKPAAESVVLGCAKQRKEALVRSGKLESSWQALQHNAIEQVDGKKGKEWKVAFKDPGAKDKSKETLYMFFTMTGNFIAANFTGK
;
A
#
# COMPACT_ATOMS: atom_id res chain seq x y z
N MET A 1 -26.25 -30.66 -25.97
CA MET A 1 -25.76 -30.56 -25.57
C MET A 1 -25.14 -30.30 -24.95
N LYS A 2 -25.32 -30.27 -24.96
CA LYS A 2 -24.79 -30.07 -24.41
C LYS A 2 -24.06 -29.70 -23.70
N ASN A 3 -24.06 -29.69 -23.77
CA ASN A 3 -23.31 -29.34 -23.06
C ASN A 3 -22.75 -29.01 -22.35
N LEU A 4 -22.98 -28.98 -22.28
CA LEU A 4 -22.43 -28.70 -21.52
C LEU A 4 -21.75 -28.29 -20.95
N ILE A 5 -21.82 -28.11 -20.98
CA ILE A 5 -21.16 -27.86 -20.35
C ILE A 5 -20.38 -27.50 -19.68
N ALA A 6 -20.35 -27.33 -19.82
CA ALA A 6 -19.60 -27.21 -19.13
C ALA A 6 -19.09 -26.70 -18.38
N THR A 7 -19.26 -26.49 -18.61
CA THR A 7 -18.80 -26.08 -17.90
C THR A 7 -18.11 -25.80 -17.09
N ALA A 8 -18.13 -25.71 -17.16
CA ALA A 8 -17.56 -25.59 -16.39
C ALA A 8 -16.76 -25.31 -15.87
N SER A 9 -16.57 -25.18 -16.06
CA SER A 9 -15.80 -25.06 -15.46
C SER A 9 -15.21 -24.38 -15.04
N LEU A 10 -15.36 -24.05 -15.37
CA LEU A 10 -14.72 -23.46 -14.97
C LEU A 10 -14.37 -23.02 -14.09
N ILE A 11 -14.67 -22.98 -14.28
CA ILE A 11 -14.43 -22.46 -13.41
C ILE A 11 -13.71 -22.53 -12.57
N ALA A 12 -13.76 -22.94 -12.44
CA ALA A 12 -12.89 -23.02 -11.51
C ALA A 12 -11.75 -22.31 -11.66
N LEU A 13 -11.60 -22.14 -12.44
CA LEU A 13 -10.63 -21.53 -12.58
C LEU A 13 -10.37 -20.49 -11.99
N PHE A 14 -10.86 -20.02 -11.98
CA PHE A 14 -10.60 -19.06 -11.39
C PHE A 14 -10.29 -19.23 -10.13
N GLY A 15 -10.23 -20.11 -9.63
CA GLY A 15 -9.88 -20.33 -8.30
C GLY A 15 -8.54 -19.78 -7.91
N SER A 16 -7.71 -19.61 -8.81
CA SER A 16 -6.37 -19.12 -8.50
C SER A 16 -6.34 -17.65 -8.17
N ALA A 17 -7.28 -16.90 -8.68
CA ALA A 17 -7.28 -15.48 -8.42
C ALA A 17 -7.47 -15.16 -6.94
N PRO A 18 -8.34 -15.85 -6.21
CA PRO A 18 -8.52 -15.53 -4.80
C PRO A 18 -7.25 -15.53 -3.97
N PRO A 19 -6.35 -16.48 -4.15
CA PRO A 19 -5.12 -16.44 -3.38
C PRO A 19 -4.35 -15.16 -3.55
N ALA A 20 -4.31 -14.63 -4.74
CA ALA A 20 -3.60 -13.39 -4.98
C ALA A 20 -4.25 -12.24 -4.22
N LEU A 21 -5.56 -12.20 -4.24
CA LEU A 21 -6.27 -11.13 -3.55
C LEU A 21 -6.09 -11.24 -2.05
N ALA A 22 -6.18 -12.43 -1.52
CA ALA A 22 -6.00 -12.63 -0.11
C ALA A 22 -4.61 -12.19 0.32
N ASN A 23 -3.63 -12.47 -0.50
CA ASN A 23 -2.27 -12.12 -0.17
C ASN A 23 -2.04 -10.63 -0.15
N GLU A 24 -2.78 -9.90 -0.94
CA GLU A 24 -2.62 -8.46 -0.96
C GLU A 24 -2.76 -7.85 0.41
N GLY A 25 -3.81 -8.20 1.11
CA GLY A 25 -4.04 -7.63 2.42
C GLY A 25 -2.99 -8.02 3.42
N GLY A 26 -2.44 -9.22 3.27
CA GLY A 26 -1.46 -9.71 4.21
C GLY A 26 -0.03 -9.50 3.79
N SER A 27 0.18 -9.04 2.55
CA SER A 27 1.52 -9.00 1.99
C SER A 27 2.42 -7.98 2.64
N CYS A 28 1.88 -7.10 3.46
CA CYS A 28 2.66 -6.04 4.11
C CYS A 28 2.76 -6.26 5.60
N HIS A 29 2.86 -7.51 5.98
CA HIS A 29 3.07 -7.90 7.37
C HIS A 29 4.28 -8.83 7.39
N PHE A 30 5.39 -8.34 7.91
CA PHE A 30 6.67 -9.04 7.82
C PHE A 30 7.20 -9.37 9.20
N HIS A 31 7.84 -10.54 9.29
CA HIS A 31 8.46 -11.00 10.50
C HIS A 31 9.97 -11.08 10.28
N GLY A 32 10.72 -11.04 11.39
CA GLY A 32 12.16 -11.14 11.30
C GLY A 32 12.80 -9.78 11.16
N SER A 33 14.09 -9.76 10.84
CA SER A 33 14.88 -8.53 10.83
C SER A 33 15.44 -8.19 9.46
N LYS A 34 15.10 -8.96 8.43
CA LYS A 34 15.63 -8.71 7.10
C LYS A 34 15.03 -7.44 6.49
N PRO A 35 15.87 -6.49 6.05
CA PRO A 35 15.33 -5.26 5.44
C PRO A 35 14.54 -5.57 4.18
N ALA A 36 13.45 -4.83 3.99
CA ALA A 36 12.64 -4.96 2.79
C ALA A 36 13.31 -4.21 1.64
N ALA A 37 13.07 -4.70 0.42
CA ALA A 37 13.47 -3.94 -0.75
C ALA A 37 12.60 -2.71 -0.89
N GLU A 38 13.15 -1.68 -1.49
CA GLU A 38 12.43 -0.43 -1.70
C GLU A 38 11.11 -0.66 -2.44
N SER A 39 11.13 -1.52 -3.47
CA SER A 39 9.92 -1.81 -4.24
C SER A 39 8.82 -2.44 -3.40
N VAL A 40 9.20 -3.24 -2.41
CA VAL A 40 8.23 -3.85 -1.51
C VAL A 40 7.58 -2.78 -0.66
N VAL A 41 8.38 -1.86 -0.13
CA VAL A 41 7.86 -0.77 0.70
C VAL A 41 6.93 0.12 -0.11
N LEU A 42 7.30 0.43 -1.36
CA LEU A 42 6.44 1.25 -2.22
C LEU A 42 5.10 0.56 -2.49
N GLY A 43 5.13 -0.74 -2.72
CA GLY A 43 3.89 -1.49 -2.91
C GLY A 43 3.00 -1.45 -1.68
N CYS A 44 3.61 -1.57 -0.51
CA CYS A 44 2.87 -1.51 0.74
C CYS A 44 2.29 -0.11 0.99
N ALA A 45 3.05 0.92 0.64
CA ALA A 45 2.58 2.29 0.79
C ALA A 45 1.38 2.54 -0.12
N LYS A 46 1.45 2.04 -1.35
CA LYS A 46 0.34 2.18 -2.28
C LYS A 46 -0.91 1.50 -1.76
N GLN A 47 -0.78 0.28 -1.26
CA GLN A 47 -1.92 -0.44 -0.70
C GLN A 47 -2.53 0.30 0.47
N ARG A 48 -1.68 0.83 1.35
CA ARG A 48 -2.16 1.57 2.51
C ARG A 48 -2.89 2.83 2.09
N LYS A 49 -2.34 3.55 1.09
CA LYS A 49 -2.99 4.76 0.56
C LYS A 49 -4.37 4.42 0.02
N GLU A 50 -4.46 3.36 -0.77
CA GLU A 50 -5.74 2.95 -1.34
C GLU A 50 -6.74 2.55 -0.26
N ALA A 51 -6.27 1.90 0.78
CA ALA A 51 -7.14 1.54 1.89
C ALA A 51 -7.68 2.78 2.60
N LEU A 52 -6.84 3.79 2.76
CA LEU A 52 -7.28 5.04 3.39
C LEU A 52 -8.32 5.76 2.53
N VAL A 53 -8.17 5.70 1.21
CA VAL A 53 -9.18 6.27 0.32
C VAL A 53 -10.50 5.50 0.46
N ARG A 54 -10.43 4.16 0.45
CA ARG A 54 -11.64 3.35 0.55
C ARG A 54 -12.37 3.56 1.87
N SER A 55 -11.63 3.83 2.93
CA SER A 55 -12.26 4.03 4.25
C SER A 55 -12.71 5.48 4.46
N GLY A 56 -12.50 6.35 3.48
CA GLY A 56 -12.94 7.74 3.58
C GLY A 56 -12.00 8.65 4.33
N LYS A 57 -10.82 8.15 4.72
CA LYS A 57 -9.85 8.96 5.45
C LYS A 57 -9.02 9.84 4.54
N LEU A 58 -8.96 9.51 3.26
CA LEU A 58 -8.35 10.32 2.23
C LEU A 58 -9.37 10.57 1.14
N GLU A 59 -9.29 11.73 0.51
CA GLU A 59 -10.17 12.05 -0.61
C GLU A 59 -9.84 11.16 -1.81
N SER A 60 -10.83 10.98 -2.69
CA SER A 60 -10.67 10.09 -3.82
C SER A 60 -9.56 10.54 -4.78
N SER A 61 -9.20 11.82 -4.76
CA SER A 61 -8.13 12.31 -5.62
C SER A 61 -6.80 11.63 -5.32
N TRP A 62 -6.62 11.10 -4.11
CA TRP A 62 -5.39 10.43 -3.74
C TRP A 62 -5.25 9.05 -4.40
N GLN A 63 -6.35 8.49 -4.89
CA GLN A 63 -6.37 7.12 -5.42
C GLN A 63 -5.34 6.93 -6.54
N ALA A 64 -5.25 7.88 -7.45
CA ALA A 64 -4.40 7.75 -8.64
C ALA A 64 -2.99 8.30 -8.46
N LEU A 65 -2.70 8.87 -7.29
CA LEU A 65 -1.40 9.52 -7.11
C LEU A 65 -0.30 8.50 -6.88
N GLN A 66 0.84 8.73 -7.51
CA GLN A 66 2.02 7.93 -7.34
C GLN A 66 2.85 8.49 -6.19
N HIS A 67 3.75 7.68 -5.67
CA HIS A 67 4.65 8.19 -4.65
C HIS A 67 5.54 9.29 -5.26
N ASN A 68 5.87 10.27 -4.43
CA ASN A 68 6.69 11.40 -4.83
C ASN A 68 8.15 11.17 -4.43
N ALA A 69 8.36 10.50 -3.31
CA ALA A 69 9.70 10.26 -2.81
C ALA A 69 9.70 9.08 -1.86
N ILE A 70 10.84 8.44 -1.72
CA ILE A 70 11.07 7.43 -0.70
C ILE A 70 12.50 7.59 -0.21
N GLU A 71 12.68 7.51 1.10
CA GLU A 71 14.00 7.64 1.69
C GLU A 71 14.07 6.88 3.00
N GLN A 72 15.28 6.65 3.46
CA GLN A 72 15.50 6.08 4.79
C GLN A 72 15.76 7.23 5.74
N VAL A 73 15.14 7.17 6.91
CA VAL A 73 15.29 8.22 7.92
C VAL A 73 15.56 7.56 9.26
N ASP A 74 16.06 8.34 10.21
CA ASP A 74 16.27 7.85 11.56
C ASP A 74 14.98 8.01 12.34
N GLY A 75 14.46 6.87 12.84
CA GLY A 75 13.29 6.87 13.68
C GLY A 75 13.66 6.66 15.13
N LYS A 76 12.66 6.57 15.97
CA LYS A 76 12.87 6.40 17.41
C LYS A 76 13.55 5.08 17.75
N LYS A 77 13.28 4.06 16.98
CA LYS A 77 13.78 2.71 17.25
C LYS A 77 14.79 2.25 16.21
N GLY A 78 15.27 3.16 15.36
CA GLY A 78 16.23 2.83 14.33
C GLY A 78 15.79 3.37 12.99
N LYS A 79 16.43 2.88 11.93
CA LYS A 79 16.12 3.34 10.59
C LYS A 79 14.69 2.96 10.19
N GLU A 80 14.06 3.85 9.45
CA GLU A 80 12.71 3.66 8.93
C GLU A 80 12.67 4.10 7.48
N TRP A 81 11.71 3.55 6.75
CA TRP A 81 11.40 4.03 5.41
C TRP A 81 10.35 5.13 5.51
N LYS A 82 10.56 6.21 4.77
CA LYS A 82 9.61 7.31 4.70
C LYS A 82 9.19 7.48 3.25
N VAL A 83 7.92 7.27 2.98
CA VAL A 83 7.35 7.37 1.63
C VAL A 83 6.43 8.58 1.59
N ALA A 84 6.57 9.42 0.58
CA ALA A 84 5.77 10.63 0.44
C ALA A 84 4.91 10.54 -0.82
N PHE A 85 3.64 10.92 -0.67
CA PHE A 85 2.72 11.13 -1.79
C PHE A 85 2.33 12.59 -1.76
N LYS A 86 2.20 13.21 -2.93
CA LYS A 86 1.89 14.63 -3.00
C LYS A 86 0.68 14.86 -3.89
N ASP A 87 -0.30 15.61 -3.37
CA ASP A 87 -1.47 16.02 -4.13
C ASP A 87 -1.36 17.53 -4.36
N PRO A 88 -0.84 17.95 -5.52
CA PRO A 88 -0.66 19.37 -5.79
C PRO A 88 -1.99 20.13 -5.88
N GLY A 89 -3.10 19.40 -6.04
CA GLY A 89 -4.41 20.03 -6.07
C GLY A 89 -5.08 20.13 -4.72
N ALA A 90 -4.40 19.76 -3.64
CA ALA A 90 -5.00 19.84 -2.32
C ALA A 90 -5.36 21.28 -1.97
N LYS A 91 -6.59 21.48 -1.51
CA LYS A 91 -7.05 22.80 -1.13
C LYS A 91 -6.36 23.29 0.13
N ASP A 92 -6.17 22.38 1.07
CA ASP A 92 -5.46 22.67 2.31
C ASP A 92 -4.01 22.30 2.10
N LYS A 93 -3.14 23.30 1.96
CA LYS A 93 -1.75 23.05 1.65
C LYS A 93 -1.01 22.35 2.80
N SER A 94 -1.52 22.42 4.00
CA SER A 94 -0.92 21.66 5.10
C SER A 94 -1.16 20.17 4.96
N LYS A 95 -2.06 19.77 4.06
CA LYS A 95 -2.37 18.37 3.78
C LYS A 95 -2.01 17.99 2.35
N GLU A 96 -1.08 18.72 1.76
CA GLU A 96 -0.66 18.47 0.38
C GLU A 96 0.22 17.24 0.26
N THR A 97 1.02 16.94 1.28
CA THR A 97 1.93 15.80 1.24
C THR A 97 1.57 14.83 2.34
N LEU A 98 1.34 13.59 1.95
CA LEU A 98 1.08 12.50 2.88
C LEU A 98 2.36 11.70 3.06
N TYR A 99 2.79 11.55 4.29
CA TYR A 99 3.99 10.77 4.62
C TYR A 99 3.58 9.47 5.29
N MET A 100 4.22 8.40 4.87
CA MET A 100 4.01 7.09 5.49
C MET A 100 5.34 6.55 5.96
N PHE A 101 5.34 5.98 7.15
CA PHE A 101 6.56 5.44 7.76
C PHE A 101 6.43 3.94 7.93
N PHE A 102 7.51 3.24 7.60
CA PHE A 102 7.58 1.78 7.69
C PHE A 102 8.87 1.39 8.38
N THR A 103 8.83 0.28 9.11
CA THR A 103 10.07 -0.28 9.65
C THR A 103 10.96 -0.69 8.49
N MET A 104 12.23 -0.94 8.77
CA MET A 104 13.14 -1.40 7.72
C MET A 104 12.69 -2.73 7.11
N THR A 105 11.96 -3.54 7.87
CA THR A 105 11.44 -4.80 7.35
C THR A 105 10.17 -4.62 6.52
N GLY A 106 9.60 -3.41 6.50
CA GLY A 106 8.47 -3.12 5.64
C GLY A 106 7.12 -3.02 6.35
N ASN A 107 7.10 -3.06 7.66
CA ASN A 107 5.83 -2.97 8.41
C ASN A 107 5.43 -1.52 8.63
N PHE A 108 4.14 -1.26 8.45
CA PHE A 108 3.61 0.09 8.57
C PHE A 108 3.73 0.60 10.02
N ILE A 109 4.14 1.84 10.17
CA ILE A 109 4.24 2.51 11.48
C ILE A 109 3.17 3.58 11.60
N ALA A 110 3.15 4.52 10.68
CA ALA A 110 2.26 5.69 10.81
C ALA A 110 2.11 6.40 9.47
N ALA A 111 1.03 7.17 9.36
CA ALA A 111 0.82 8.06 8.22
C ALA A 111 0.36 9.39 8.76
N ASN A 112 0.93 10.47 8.24
CA ASN A 112 0.54 11.81 8.65
C ASN A 112 0.91 12.81 7.57
N PHE A 113 0.49 14.06 7.76
CA PHE A 113 0.78 15.12 6.80
C PHE A 113 1.95 16.01 7.25
N THR A 114 2.59 15.69 8.37
CA THR A 114 3.67 16.54 8.90
C THR A 114 5.05 15.99 8.57
N GLY A 115 5.15 14.70 8.28
CA GLY A 115 6.44 14.09 8.01
C GLY A 115 7.21 13.73 9.26
N LYS A 116 6.56 13.70 10.39
CA LYS A 116 7.19 13.39 11.67
C LYS A 116 6.55 12.14 12.25
#